data_ac27db7d33d14de931344428fe5e4278
#
_entry.id   ac27db7d33d14de931344428fe5e4278
#
_cell.length_a   1.000
_cell.length_b   1.000
_cell.length_c   1.000
_cell.angle_alpha   90.00
_cell.angle_beta   90.00
_cell.angle_gamma   90.00
#
_symmetry.space_group_name_H-M   'P 1'
#
loop_
_entity.id
_entity.type
_entity.pdbx_description
1 polymer ?
#
loop_
_entity_poly.entity_id
_entity_poly.type
_entity_poly.pdbx_seq_one_letter_code
_entity_poly.pdbx_strand_id
1 'polypeptide(L)'
;TAFANSSEVLDVVTPDVKHAVYHSKLVFIDLNDAPLTLGGSALAQVFDQIGDSCPSVDLGLLQRAFRMIQALIKQQLILAGHDRSDGGVITTLLEMCFAGDCGADITIPEGVDWKEYLFNEGLGWVIEVDEALCEALVRSFHDSGIPAVVLGTTTPKRHVTVRQGECVLLDEETLPLREEWERTSYELELM
;
A
#
# COMPACT_ATOMS: atom_id res chain seq x y z
N THR A 1 -12.75 6.78 14.50
CA THR A 1 -13.10 5.39 14.21
C THR A 1 -14.43 5.35 13.48
N ALA A 2 -14.52 4.58 12.39
CA ALA A 2 -15.75 4.36 11.63
C ALA A 2 -16.19 2.91 11.76
N PHE A 3 -17.49 2.69 11.92
CA PHE A 3 -18.08 1.35 12.00
C PHE A 3 -19.17 1.21 10.95
N ALA A 4 -19.21 0.07 10.28
CA ALA A 4 -20.27 -0.30 9.37
C ALA A 4 -20.60 -1.79 9.53
N ASN A 5 -21.86 -2.15 9.24
CA ASN A 5 -22.26 -3.54 9.16
C ASN A 5 -22.14 -4.01 7.70
N SER A 6 -21.51 -5.18 7.50
CA SER A 6 -21.59 -5.89 6.23
C SER A 6 -22.67 -6.97 6.31
N SER A 7 -23.50 -7.08 5.29
CA SER A 7 -24.52 -8.13 5.18
C SER A 7 -23.91 -9.44 4.64
N GLU A 8 -22.73 -9.37 4.04
CA GLU A 8 -22.03 -10.49 3.43
C GLU A 8 -20.57 -10.50 3.89
N VAL A 9 -20.16 -11.57 4.56
CA VAL A 9 -18.80 -11.69 5.09
C VAL A 9 -17.75 -11.87 4.00
N LEU A 10 -18.14 -12.34 2.82
CA LEU A 10 -17.25 -12.51 1.68
C LEU A 10 -16.94 -11.19 0.97
N ASP A 11 -17.72 -10.14 1.22
CA ASP A 11 -17.48 -8.79 0.71
C ASP A 11 -16.49 -8.01 1.62
N VAL A 12 -15.53 -8.70 2.23
CA VAL A 12 -14.52 -8.13 3.11
C VAL A 12 -13.13 -8.39 2.52
N VAL A 13 -12.32 -7.34 2.46
CA VAL A 13 -10.90 -7.43 2.08
C VAL A 13 -10.06 -7.25 3.34
N THR A 14 -9.05 -8.08 3.48
CA THR A 14 -8.09 -8.08 4.58
C THR A 14 -6.69 -7.77 4.04
N PRO A 15 -5.75 -7.29 4.86
CA PRO A 15 -4.41 -6.93 4.40
C PRO A 15 -3.52 -8.13 4.09
N ASP A 16 -3.85 -9.32 4.58
CA ASP A 16 -3.01 -10.51 4.42
C ASP A 16 -2.91 -10.96 2.95
N VAL A 17 -1.73 -10.83 2.39
CA VAL A 17 -1.41 -11.22 1.01
C VAL A 17 -1.65 -12.71 0.78
N LYS A 18 -2.29 -13.07 -0.33
CA LYS A 18 -2.69 -14.44 -0.68
C LYS A 18 -1.67 -15.17 -1.59
N HIS A 19 -0.43 -14.73 -1.61
CA HIS A 19 0.66 -15.23 -2.47
C HIS A 19 0.80 -16.75 -2.53
N ALA A 20 0.44 -17.48 -1.48
CA ALA A 20 0.52 -18.94 -1.43
C ALA A 20 -0.49 -19.64 -2.35
N VAL A 21 -1.51 -18.95 -2.79
CA VAL A 21 -2.63 -19.49 -3.59
C VAL A 21 -2.62 -18.96 -5.02
N TYR A 22 -2.08 -17.74 -5.23
CA TYR A 22 -2.17 -17.02 -6.49
C TYR A 22 -0.80 -16.53 -6.96
N HIS A 23 -0.62 -16.46 -8.28
CA HIS A 23 0.38 -15.57 -8.87
C HIS A 23 -0.23 -14.18 -8.89
N SER A 24 0.28 -13.28 -8.06
CA SER A 24 -0.38 -12.00 -7.80
C SER A 24 0.56 -10.81 -7.96
N LYS A 25 -0.06 -9.67 -8.23
CA LYS A 25 0.58 -8.36 -8.33
C LYS A 25 0.04 -7.43 -7.26
N LEU A 26 0.90 -6.54 -6.81
CA LEU A 26 0.53 -5.41 -5.96
C LEU A 26 0.32 -4.18 -6.83
N VAL A 27 -0.86 -3.60 -6.75
CA VAL A 27 -1.25 -2.39 -7.48
C VAL A 27 -1.50 -1.27 -6.49
N PHE A 28 -0.83 -0.15 -6.68
CA PHE A 28 -1.02 1.05 -5.90
C PHE A 28 -1.97 2.01 -6.63
N ILE A 29 -3.01 2.43 -5.92
CA ILE A 29 -3.99 3.42 -6.36
C ILE A 29 -3.68 4.69 -5.61
N ASP A 30 -3.03 5.65 -6.28
CA ASP A 30 -2.62 6.91 -5.70
C ASP A 30 -3.70 7.97 -5.90
N LEU A 31 -4.25 8.49 -4.82
CA LEU A 31 -5.28 9.53 -4.85
C LEU A 31 -4.74 10.91 -4.48
N ASN A 32 -3.44 11.06 -4.51
CA ASN A 32 -2.79 12.33 -4.23
C ASN A 32 -3.06 13.33 -5.35
N ASP A 33 -3.57 14.51 -5.01
CA ASP A 33 -3.96 15.55 -5.96
C ASP A 33 -2.84 16.57 -6.25
N ALA A 34 -1.75 16.51 -5.52
CA ALA A 34 -0.67 17.49 -5.56
C ALA A 34 0.70 16.83 -5.63
N PRO A 35 1.77 17.59 -5.78
CA PRO A 35 3.12 17.07 -5.60
C PRO A 35 3.21 16.27 -4.31
N LEU A 36 3.97 15.19 -4.34
CA LEU A 36 4.24 14.38 -3.16
C LEU A 36 4.90 15.26 -2.09
N THR A 37 4.38 15.19 -0.87
CA THR A 37 4.84 16.02 0.25
C THR A 37 4.98 15.17 1.50
N LEU A 38 5.86 15.55 2.40
CA LEU A 38 6.13 14.83 3.65
C LEU A 38 5.69 15.63 4.89
N GLY A 39 4.98 16.73 4.69
CA GLY A 39 4.50 17.56 5.80
C GLY A 39 3.53 16.80 6.71
N GLY A 40 3.86 16.78 8.00
CA GLY A 40 3.09 16.07 9.03
C GLY A 40 3.27 14.56 9.06
N SER A 41 4.06 13.98 8.15
CA SER A 41 4.26 12.53 8.07
C SER A 41 5.03 11.96 9.27
N ALA A 42 4.91 10.66 9.51
CA ALA A 42 5.70 9.94 10.49
C ALA A 42 7.20 10.10 10.24
N LEU A 43 7.62 10.08 8.95
CA LEU A 43 9.02 10.33 8.59
C LEU A 43 9.48 11.72 9.05
N ALA A 44 8.70 12.76 8.83
CA ALA A 44 9.04 14.11 9.27
C ALA A 44 9.16 14.16 10.79
N GLN A 45 8.27 13.51 11.52
CA GLN A 45 8.31 13.43 12.99
C GLN A 45 9.58 12.73 13.51
N VAL A 46 9.99 11.63 12.88
CA VAL A 46 11.23 10.91 13.25
C VAL A 46 12.47 11.80 13.12
N PHE A 47 12.45 12.76 12.20
CA PHE A 47 13.54 13.73 12.00
C PHE A 47 13.32 15.07 12.71
N ASP A 48 12.37 15.15 13.66
CA ASP A 48 12.01 16.38 14.38
C ASP A 48 11.67 17.55 13.42
N GLN A 49 10.97 17.25 12.32
CA GLN A 49 10.58 18.21 11.30
C GLN A 49 9.05 18.20 11.13
N ILE A 50 8.49 19.34 10.73
CA ILE A 50 7.07 19.45 10.39
C ILE A 50 6.86 19.18 8.90
N GLY A 51 7.85 19.54 8.06
CA GLY A 51 7.76 19.54 6.61
C GLY A 51 7.05 20.78 6.07
N ASP A 52 6.98 20.90 4.74
CA ASP A 52 6.50 22.12 4.08
C ASP A 52 4.98 22.15 3.91
N SER A 53 4.37 21.03 3.52
CA SER A 53 2.93 20.94 3.27
C SER A 53 2.39 19.55 3.52
N CYS A 54 1.11 19.46 3.89
CA CYS A 54 0.39 18.20 4.01
C CYS A 54 -0.14 17.76 2.64
N PRO A 55 -0.37 16.45 2.44
CA PRO A 55 -1.05 15.93 1.26
C PRO A 55 -2.43 16.57 1.05
N SER A 56 -2.80 16.79 -0.19
CA SER A 56 -4.13 17.28 -0.56
C SER A 56 -5.00 16.16 -1.13
N VAL A 57 -6.32 16.39 -1.16
CA VAL A 57 -7.30 15.39 -1.54
C VAL A 57 -8.29 15.95 -2.56
N ASP A 58 -8.40 15.29 -3.73
CA ASP A 58 -9.55 15.44 -4.61
C ASP A 58 -10.70 14.53 -4.15
N LEU A 59 -11.74 15.12 -3.56
CA LEU A 59 -12.93 14.38 -3.09
C LEU A 59 -13.69 13.70 -4.23
N GLY A 60 -13.65 14.26 -5.44
CA GLY A 60 -14.26 13.64 -6.61
C GLY A 60 -13.52 12.39 -7.06
N LEU A 61 -12.18 12.43 -7.06
CA LEU A 61 -11.33 11.28 -7.33
C LEU A 61 -11.52 10.19 -6.27
N LEU A 62 -11.50 10.56 -4.99
CA LEU A 62 -11.75 9.65 -3.87
C LEU A 62 -13.10 8.93 -4.03
N GLN A 63 -14.18 9.65 -4.36
CA GLN A 63 -15.50 9.05 -4.53
C GLN A 63 -15.53 8.06 -5.70
N ARG A 64 -14.89 8.39 -6.83
CA ARG A 64 -14.82 7.48 -8.00
C ARG A 64 -14.02 6.22 -7.65
N ALA A 65 -12.85 6.38 -7.07
CA ALA A 65 -11.98 5.28 -6.69
C ALA A 65 -12.64 4.36 -5.66
N PHE A 66 -13.25 4.93 -4.62
CA PHE A 66 -13.97 4.16 -3.60
C PHE A 66 -15.09 3.31 -4.21
N ARG A 67 -15.92 3.88 -5.10
CA ARG A 67 -16.98 3.13 -5.78
C ARG A 67 -16.43 1.99 -6.63
N MET A 68 -15.33 2.22 -7.32
CA MET A 68 -14.68 1.20 -8.14
C MET A 68 -14.14 0.07 -7.28
N ILE A 69 -13.40 0.39 -6.20
CA ILE A 69 -12.90 -0.61 -5.25
C ILE A 69 -14.04 -1.44 -4.66
N GLN A 70 -15.13 -0.81 -4.22
CA GLN A 70 -16.29 -1.53 -3.71
C GLN A 70 -16.91 -2.48 -4.75
N ALA A 71 -16.94 -2.07 -6.03
CA ALA A 71 -17.44 -2.92 -7.10
C ALA A 71 -16.50 -4.13 -7.35
N LEU A 72 -15.18 -3.92 -7.30
CA LEU A 72 -14.18 -4.99 -7.45
C LEU A 72 -14.20 -5.97 -6.27
N ILE A 73 -14.40 -5.49 -5.04
CA ILE A 73 -14.57 -6.34 -3.86
C ILE A 73 -15.78 -7.26 -4.03
N LYS A 74 -16.94 -6.72 -4.42
CA LYS A 74 -18.15 -7.51 -4.68
C LYS A 74 -18.00 -8.54 -5.80
N GLN A 75 -17.11 -8.29 -6.75
CA GLN A 75 -16.77 -9.23 -7.82
C GLN A 75 -15.67 -10.20 -7.40
N GLN A 76 -15.13 -10.08 -6.18
CA GLN A 76 -14.02 -10.89 -5.65
C GLN A 76 -12.75 -10.82 -6.52
N LEU A 77 -12.48 -9.65 -7.10
CA LEU A 77 -11.31 -9.39 -7.94
C LEU A 77 -10.13 -8.80 -7.17
N ILE A 78 -10.34 -8.40 -5.92
CA ILE A 78 -9.30 -7.96 -4.99
C ILE A 78 -9.03 -9.10 -4.01
N LEU A 79 -7.80 -9.58 -3.95
CA LEU A 79 -7.38 -10.71 -3.11
C LEU A 79 -7.03 -10.24 -1.69
N ALA A 80 -6.32 -9.12 -1.58
CA ALA A 80 -5.97 -8.44 -0.34
C ALA A 80 -5.93 -6.93 -0.59
N GLY A 81 -6.01 -6.12 0.46
CA GLY A 81 -5.90 -4.68 0.31
C GLY A 81 -5.71 -3.96 1.63
N HIS A 82 -5.00 -2.84 1.55
CA HIS A 82 -4.69 -1.97 2.68
C HIS A 82 -4.69 -0.51 2.22
N ASP A 83 -5.18 0.39 3.04
CA ASP A 83 -5.08 1.82 2.80
C ASP A 83 -3.67 2.34 3.09
N ARG A 84 -3.24 3.35 2.35
CA ARG A 84 -2.04 4.11 2.72
C ARG A 84 -2.37 4.99 3.90
N SER A 85 -1.64 4.82 4.98
CA SER A 85 -1.78 5.54 6.25
C SER A 85 -0.42 6.06 6.74
N ASP A 86 -0.23 6.10 8.06
CA ASP A 86 1.01 6.52 8.70
C ASP A 86 2.21 5.71 8.18
N GLY A 87 3.30 6.40 7.85
CA GLY A 87 4.50 5.80 7.28
C GLY A 87 4.47 5.59 5.76
N GLY A 88 3.35 5.91 5.09
CA GLY A 88 3.24 5.89 3.63
C GLY A 88 3.12 4.50 3.00
N VAL A 89 3.32 4.43 1.69
CA VAL A 89 3.13 3.19 0.92
C VAL A 89 4.11 2.09 1.32
N ILE A 90 5.30 2.43 1.79
CA ILE A 90 6.27 1.43 2.24
C ILE A 90 5.76 0.68 3.48
N THR A 91 5.22 1.39 4.47
CA THR A 91 4.63 0.78 5.67
C THR A 91 3.42 -0.08 5.30
N THR A 92 2.52 0.43 4.46
CA THR A 92 1.38 -0.33 3.92
C THR A 92 1.82 -1.67 3.30
N LEU A 93 2.87 -1.66 2.45
CA LEU A 93 3.41 -2.87 1.82
C LEU A 93 3.99 -3.85 2.84
N LEU A 94 4.76 -3.34 3.83
CA LEU A 94 5.35 -4.16 4.88
C LEU A 94 4.26 -4.81 5.75
N GLU A 95 3.25 -4.07 6.17
CA GLU A 95 2.12 -4.57 6.96
C GLU A 95 1.34 -5.66 6.21
N MET A 96 1.11 -5.49 4.89
CA MET A 96 0.51 -6.54 4.06
C MET A 96 1.39 -7.80 4.00
N CYS A 97 2.72 -7.64 3.89
CA CYS A 97 3.66 -8.76 3.92
C CYS A 97 3.69 -9.43 5.30
N PHE A 98 3.65 -8.68 6.39
CA PHE A 98 3.61 -9.22 7.75
C PHE A 98 2.32 -10.01 8.00
N ALA A 99 1.19 -9.49 7.57
CA ALA A 99 -0.10 -10.16 7.68
C ALA A 99 -0.17 -11.45 6.84
N GLY A 100 0.42 -11.45 5.65
CA GLY A 100 0.47 -12.59 4.74
C GLY A 100 1.60 -13.58 5.00
N ASP A 101 2.51 -13.29 5.95
CA ASP A 101 3.70 -14.09 6.25
C ASP A 101 4.57 -14.36 4.99
N CYS A 102 4.79 -13.35 4.20
CA CYS A 102 5.42 -13.41 2.88
C CYS A 102 6.39 -12.24 2.65
N GLY A 103 6.86 -12.09 1.42
CA GLY A 103 7.63 -10.94 0.97
C GLY A 103 7.12 -10.38 -0.35
N ALA A 104 7.86 -9.40 -0.88
CA ALA A 104 7.53 -8.76 -2.13
C ALA A 104 8.78 -8.21 -2.84
N ASP A 105 8.75 -8.25 -4.16
CA ASP A 105 9.70 -7.56 -5.04
C ASP A 105 9.02 -6.34 -5.63
N ILE A 106 9.44 -5.14 -5.17
CA ILE A 106 8.83 -3.85 -5.48
C ILE A 106 9.75 -3.01 -6.33
N THR A 107 9.19 -2.37 -7.34
CA THR A 107 9.89 -1.38 -8.16
C THR A 107 9.09 -0.08 -8.18
N ILE A 108 9.70 0.99 -7.72
CA ILE A 108 9.09 2.33 -7.78
C ILE A 108 9.50 3.05 -9.08
N PRO A 109 8.69 4.00 -9.56
CA PRO A 109 8.98 4.72 -10.80
C PRO A 109 10.32 5.47 -10.75
N GLU A 110 11.02 5.51 -11.87
CA GLU A 110 12.16 6.40 -12.05
C GLU A 110 11.71 7.86 -12.16
N GLY A 111 12.60 8.79 -11.78
CA GLY A 111 12.33 10.22 -11.91
C GLY A 111 11.49 10.84 -10.80
N VAL A 112 11.04 10.07 -9.83
CA VAL A 112 10.42 10.57 -8.58
C VAL A 112 11.43 10.55 -7.44
N ASP A 113 11.27 11.45 -6.47
CA ASP A 113 12.01 11.32 -5.21
C ASP A 113 11.46 10.10 -4.45
N TRP A 114 12.32 9.12 -4.20
CA TRP A 114 11.92 7.87 -3.56
C TRP A 114 11.42 8.05 -2.11
N LYS A 115 11.93 9.06 -1.39
CA LYS A 115 11.48 9.35 -0.03
C LYS A 115 10.05 9.87 -0.04
N GLU A 116 9.79 10.85 -0.90
CA GLU A 116 8.44 11.37 -1.07
C GLU A 116 7.49 10.29 -1.56
N TYR A 117 7.91 9.45 -2.53
CA TYR A 117 7.07 8.39 -3.06
C TYR A 117 6.71 7.33 -2.01
N LEU A 118 7.70 6.87 -1.23
CA LEU A 118 7.50 5.78 -0.26
C LEU A 118 6.86 6.24 1.04
N PHE A 119 7.13 7.47 1.51
CA PHE A 119 6.73 7.96 2.83
C PHE A 119 5.66 9.06 2.81
N ASN A 120 5.15 9.45 1.63
CA ASN A 120 3.99 10.32 1.55
C ASN A 120 2.76 9.61 2.13
N GLU A 121 2.00 10.30 2.98
CA GLU A 121 0.82 9.77 3.68
C GLU A 121 -0.51 10.29 3.09
N GLY A 122 -0.49 10.74 1.83
CA GLY A 122 -1.69 11.09 1.09
C GLY A 122 -2.61 9.88 0.87
N LEU A 123 -3.86 10.11 0.56
CA LEU A 123 -4.83 9.01 0.36
C LEU A 123 -4.42 8.06 -0.77
N GLY A 124 -4.63 6.78 -0.55
CA GLY A 124 -4.38 5.73 -1.52
C GLY A 124 -4.65 4.34 -0.96
N TRP A 125 -4.59 3.35 -1.83
CA TRP A 125 -4.70 1.94 -1.46
C TRP A 125 -3.65 1.11 -2.18
N VAL A 126 -3.12 0.11 -1.50
CA VAL A 126 -2.42 -1.01 -2.14
C VAL A 126 -3.38 -2.19 -2.18
N ILE A 127 -3.58 -2.75 -3.35
CA ILE A 127 -4.41 -3.94 -3.53
C ILE A 127 -3.58 -5.06 -4.16
N GLU A 128 -3.85 -6.29 -3.73
CA GLU A 128 -3.37 -7.51 -4.38
C GLU A 128 -4.42 -8.00 -5.37
N VAL A 129 -3.98 -8.30 -6.58
CA VAL A 129 -4.83 -8.80 -7.66
C VAL A 129 -4.17 -10.00 -8.35
N ASP A 130 -4.98 -10.87 -8.96
CA ASP A 130 -4.47 -11.95 -9.79
C ASP A 130 -3.65 -11.38 -10.96
N GLU A 131 -2.45 -11.95 -11.22
CA GLU A 131 -1.56 -11.50 -12.29
C GLU A 131 -2.23 -11.51 -13.66
N ALA A 132 -3.06 -12.50 -13.93
CA ALA A 132 -3.77 -12.61 -15.22
C ALA A 132 -4.80 -11.49 -15.43
N LEU A 133 -5.30 -10.88 -14.36
CA LEU A 133 -6.28 -9.78 -14.40
C LEU A 133 -5.65 -8.40 -14.23
N CYS A 134 -4.41 -8.34 -13.76
CA CYS A 134 -3.74 -7.10 -13.34
C CYS A 134 -3.77 -6.01 -14.42
N GLU A 135 -3.36 -6.33 -15.64
CA GLU A 135 -3.30 -5.36 -16.74
C GLU A 135 -4.70 -4.80 -17.08
N ALA A 136 -5.71 -5.66 -17.12
CA ALA A 136 -7.09 -5.24 -17.41
C ALA A 136 -7.65 -4.36 -16.28
N LEU A 137 -7.34 -4.68 -15.03
CA LEU A 137 -7.78 -3.88 -13.87
C LEU A 137 -7.10 -2.51 -13.85
N VAL A 138 -5.80 -2.45 -14.05
CA VAL A 138 -5.05 -1.16 -14.11
C VAL A 138 -5.59 -0.29 -15.25
N ARG A 139 -5.84 -0.88 -16.41
CA ARG A 139 -6.46 -0.16 -17.54
C ARG A 139 -7.85 0.39 -17.17
N SER A 140 -8.67 -0.39 -16.50
CA SER A 140 -10.01 0.02 -16.07
C SER A 140 -9.98 1.19 -15.06
N PHE A 141 -8.97 1.23 -14.16
CA PHE A 141 -8.72 2.37 -13.29
C PHE A 141 -8.37 3.63 -14.12
N HIS A 142 -7.44 3.50 -15.08
CA HIS A 142 -7.04 4.62 -15.94
C HIS A 142 -8.21 5.15 -16.79
N ASP A 143 -9.03 4.26 -17.38
CA ASP A 143 -10.20 4.63 -18.17
C ASP A 143 -11.25 5.39 -17.32
N SER A 144 -11.24 5.16 -16.01
CA SER A 144 -12.07 5.87 -15.03
C SER A 144 -11.42 7.15 -14.49
N GLY A 145 -10.24 7.52 -14.99
CA GLY A 145 -9.46 8.67 -14.53
C GLY A 145 -8.92 8.48 -13.11
N ILE A 146 -8.61 7.24 -12.71
CA ILE A 146 -8.04 6.91 -11.41
C ILE A 146 -6.60 6.46 -11.62
N PRO A 147 -5.61 7.14 -11.04
CA PRO A 147 -4.22 6.72 -11.11
C PRO A 147 -4.01 5.36 -10.43
N ALA A 148 -3.42 4.43 -11.16
CA ALA A 148 -3.09 3.11 -10.65
C ALA A 148 -1.77 2.63 -11.28
N VAL A 149 -0.89 2.04 -10.49
CA VAL A 149 0.41 1.55 -10.94
C VAL A 149 0.71 0.18 -10.34
N VAL A 150 1.29 -0.70 -11.14
CA VAL A 150 1.81 -1.97 -10.62
C VAL A 150 3.12 -1.69 -9.88
N LEU A 151 3.15 -1.97 -8.60
CA LEU A 151 4.35 -1.81 -7.77
C LEU A 151 5.29 -3.00 -7.89
N GLY A 152 4.74 -4.21 -8.03
CA GLY A 152 5.57 -5.39 -8.05
C GLY A 152 4.79 -6.69 -7.87
N THR A 153 5.49 -7.68 -7.36
CA THR A 153 5.00 -9.06 -7.22
C THR A 153 5.20 -9.54 -5.79
N THR A 154 4.23 -10.27 -5.27
CA THR A 154 4.36 -10.97 -3.99
C THR A 154 5.22 -12.22 -4.15
N THR A 155 5.93 -12.59 -3.11
CA THR A 155 6.79 -13.79 -3.10
C THR A 155 6.55 -14.63 -1.85
N PRO A 156 6.69 -15.97 -1.92
CA PRO A 156 6.61 -16.82 -0.75
C PRO A 156 7.84 -16.71 0.17
N LYS A 157 8.87 -16.02 -0.26
CA LYS A 157 10.05 -15.74 0.56
C LYS A 157 9.70 -14.62 1.52
N ARG A 158 10.05 -14.76 2.78
CA ARG A 158 9.93 -13.72 3.81
C ARG A 158 11.00 -12.64 3.65
N HIS A 159 11.02 -12.00 2.48
CA HIS A 159 12.03 -11.02 2.11
C HIS A 159 11.40 -9.94 1.24
N VAL A 160 11.67 -8.69 1.55
CA VAL A 160 11.19 -7.54 0.78
C VAL A 160 12.35 -6.85 0.12
N THR A 161 12.24 -6.68 -1.19
CA THR A 161 13.17 -5.86 -1.97
C THR A 161 12.42 -4.67 -2.56
N VAL A 162 12.96 -3.46 -2.38
CA VAL A 162 12.45 -2.25 -3.02
C VAL A 162 13.56 -1.62 -3.86
N ARG A 163 13.27 -1.35 -5.14
CA ARG A 163 14.23 -0.83 -6.11
C ARG A 163 13.69 0.41 -6.83
N GLN A 164 14.63 1.27 -7.26
CA GLN A 164 14.38 2.34 -8.23
C GLN A 164 15.46 2.24 -9.31
N GLY A 165 15.12 1.77 -10.50
CA GLY A 165 16.10 1.40 -11.50
C GLY A 165 17.11 0.39 -10.96
N GLU A 166 18.40 0.70 -11.07
CA GLU A 166 19.48 -0.14 -10.53
C GLU A 166 19.76 0.06 -9.03
N CYS A 167 19.12 1.07 -8.41
CA CYS A 167 19.32 1.37 -6.99
C CYS A 167 18.44 0.48 -6.11
N VAL A 168 19.06 -0.23 -5.18
CA VAL A 168 18.36 -0.98 -4.12
C VAL A 168 18.15 -0.04 -2.94
N LEU A 169 16.89 0.20 -2.59
CA LEU A 169 16.48 1.08 -1.49
C LEU A 169 16.25 0.30 -0.19
N LEU A 170 15.72 -0.91 -0.32
CA LEU A 170 15.50 -1.85 0.78
C LEU A 170 15.77 -3.27 0.27
N ASP A 171 16.41 -4.11 1.08
CA ASP A 171 16.69 -5.52 0.78
C ASP A 171 16.83 -6.27 2.11
N GLU A 172 15.68 -6.63 2.73
CA GLU A 172 15.63 -7.12 4.11
C GLU A 172 14.64 -8.28 4.28
N GLU A 173 14.91 -9.12 5.26
CA GLU A 173 13.95 -10.13 5.70
C GLU A 173 12.76 -9.48 6.43
N THR A 174 11.56 -10.03 6.24
CA THR A 174 10.33 -9.48 6.85
C THR A 174 10.29 -9.65 8.36
N LEU A 175 10.91 -10.70 8.92
CA LEU A 175 10.84 -10.97 10.36
C LEU A 175 11.52 -9.87 11.20
N PRO A 176 12.78 -9.45 10.94
CA PRO A 176 13.39 -8.33 11.66
C PRO A 176 12.62 -7.02 11.53
N LEU A 177 12.07 -6.75 10.34
CA LEU A 177 11.25 -5.55 10.11
C LEU A 177 9.95 -5.58 10.93
N ARG A 178 9.32 -6.75 11.03
CA ARG A 178 8.13 -6.95 11.84
C ARG A 178 8.41 -6.80 13.33
N GLU A 179 9.50 -7.39 13.83
CA GLU A 179 9.92 -7.26 15.23
C GLU A 179 10.13 -5.78 15.61
N GLU A 180 10.73 -4.99 14.71
CA GLU A 180 10.91 -3.55 14.92
C GLU A 180 9.57 -2.80 14.90
N TRP A 181 8.67 -3.14 13.98
CA TRP A 181 7.34 -2.55 13.86
C TRP A 181 6.47 -2.85 15.10
N GLU A 182 6.50 -4.08 15.64
CA GLU A 182 5.75 -4.48 16.82
C GLU A 182 6.37 -4.02 18.15
N ARG A 183 7.66 -3.66 18.17
CA ARG A 183 8.44 -3.43 19.40
C ARG A 183 7.78 -2.44 20.36
N THR A 184 7.33 -1.29 19.90
CA THR A 184 6.72 -0.27 20.76
C THR A 184 5.46 -0.78 21.44
N SER A 185 4.57 -1.46 20.71
CA SER A 185 3.35 -2.04 21.26
C SER A 185 3.68 -3.13 22.27
N TYR A 186 4.64 -3.99 21.97
CA TYR A 186 5.10 -5.04 22.88
C TYR A 186 5.69 -4.48 24.18
N GLU A 187 6.55 -3.47 24.10
CA GLU A 187 7.14 -2.81 25.28
C GLU A 187 6.07 -2.14 26.14
N LEU A 188 5.04 -1.53 25.54
CA LEU A 188 3.93 -0.94 26.28
C LEU A 188 3.07 -1.97 27.00
N GLU A 189 2.90 -3.17 26.44
CA GLU A 189 2.17 -4.26 27.11
C GLU A 189 2.90 -4.82 28.33
N LEU A 190 4.23 -4.69 28.38
CA LEU A 190 5.04 -5.15 29.51
C LEU A 190 5.13 -4.13 30.67
N MET A 191 4.62 -2.91 30.49
CA MET A 191 4.60 -1.85 31.51
C MET A 191 3.36 -1.91 32.40
#